data_871785f49781326ebc04abf5dede546c
#
_entry.id   871785f49781326ebc04abf5dede546c
#
_cell.length_a   1.000
_cell.length_b   1.000
_cell.length_c   1.000
_cell.angle_alpha   90.00
_cell.angle_beta   90.00
_cell.angle_gamma   90.00
#
_symmetry.space_group_name_H-M   'P 1'
#
loop_
_entity.id
_entity.type
_entity.pdbx_description
1 polymer ?
#
loop_
_entity_poly.entity_id
_entity_poly.type
_entity_poly.pdbx_seq_one_letter_code
_entity_poly.pdbx_strand_id
1 'polypeptide(L)'
;VISRLDRGDFKIVGVAEKDDYLREHNGLRDKLDPNLFYADLGEMLDKTHPEAVIVYEPIYDHLRVVEACAPRGIHVMVEKPLAVNNEHATRMASLAREKNILLLTNYETTWYNTNHEAFRLIDSGAIGKIDRINVYDGHQGPFEINCGKEFTDWLTDPVLNGGGAVIDFGCYGANLATRLMKDEKPLSVYAVLRQNKPNLYPKVDDDATIIVEYPSATVQIMGSWCWPMGRKDMHIYGDKGYIYQDTPKEMRIYTNGKERQEIAPSLNAPYNDSFYFLKAAVRKEIDVPPTDLSSLENNLMVVRILDAAIQ
;
A
#
# COMPACT_ATOMS: atom_id res chain seq x y z
N VAL A 1 -2.55 -5.46 -14.06
CA VAL A 1 -3.76 -5.42 -14.92
C VAL A 1 -3.63 -6.41 -16.06
N ILE A 2 -2.64 -6.25 -16.95
CA ILE A 2 -2.52 -7.01 -18.22
C ILE A 2 -2.63 -8.53 -18.01
N SER A 3 -1.91 -9.09 -17.06
CA SER A 3 -1.90 -10.53 -16.77
C SER A 3 -3.25 -11.08 -16.24
N ARG A 4 -4.21 -10.20 -15.99
CA ARG A 4 -5.53 -10.55 -15.44
C ARG A 4 -6.69 -10.36 -16.42
N LEU A 5 -6.45 -9.82 -17.61
CA LEU A 5 -7.49 -9.51 -18.59
C LEU A 5 -8.33 -10.73 -19.01
N ASP A 6 -7.68 -11.89 -19.12
CA ASP A 6 -8.32 -13.13 -19.60
C ASP A 6 -9.07 -13.91 -18.51
N ARG A 7 -9.09 -13.41 -17.24
CA ARG A 7 -9.72 -14.15 -16.13
C ARG A 7 -11.25 -14.12 -16.15
N GLY A 8 -11.85 -13.08 -16.75
CA GLY A 8 -13.31 -12.93 -16.85
C GLY A 8 -14.01 -12.52 -15.54
N ASP A 9 -13.27 -12.18 -14.48
CA ASP A 9 -13.81 -11.78 -13.19
C ASP A 9 -14.11 -10.27 -13.10
N PHE A 10 -13.60 -9.48 -14.03
CA PHE A 10 -13.88 -8.06 -14.23
C PHE A 10 -13.86 -7.66 -15.69
N LYS A 11 -14.40 -6.51 -16.01
CA LYS A 11 -14.37 -5.90 -17.34
C LYS A 11 -13.84 -4.48 -17.25
N ILE A 12 -12.80 -4.17 -18.01
CA ILE A 12 -12.36 -2.79 -18.18
C ILE A 12 -13.34 -2.09 -19.13
N VAL A 13 -13.94 -1.01 -18.64
CA VAL A 13 -14.91 -0.21 -19.41
C VAL A 13 -14.35 1.14 -19.83
N GLY A 14 -13.18 1.55 -19.26
CA GLY A 14 -12.48 2.76 -19.63
C GLY A 14 -11.10 2.81 -18.99
N VAL A 15 -10.20 3.54 -19.64
CA VAL A 15 -8.85 3.89 -19.16
C VAL A 15 -8.71 5.41 -19.34
N ALA A 16 -8.53 6.14 -18.24
CA ALA A 16 -8.26 7.58 -18.27
C ALA A 16 -6.76 7.82 -18.12
N GLU A 17 -6.15 8.47 -19.09
CA GLU A 17 -4.74 8.86 -19.09
C GLU A 17 -4.61 10.24 -19.78
N LYS A 18 -4.20 11.26 -19.01
CA LYS A 18 -4.07 12.64 -19.49
C LYS A 18 -2.87 12.88 -20.40
N ASP A 19 -1.81 12.11 -20.20
CA ASP A 19 -0.61 12.18 -21.01
C ASP A 19 -0.84 11.46 -22.35
N ASP A 20 -0.70 12.18 -23.47
CA ASP A 20 -0.93 11.65 -24.80
C ASP A 20 0.03 10.51 -25.15
N TYR A 21 1.30 10.64 -24.78
CA TYR A 21 2.29 9.61 -25.04
C TYR A 21 1.98 8.33 -24.26
N LEU A 22 1.71 8.44 -22.93
CA LEU A 22 1.35 7.30 -22.10
C LEU A 22 0.04 6.66 -22.54
N ARG A 23 -0.94 7.47 -22.94
CA ARG A 23 -2.21 6.96 -23.45
C ARG A 23 -2.04 6.11 -24.72
N GLU A 24 -1.09 6.49 -25.58
CA GLU A 24 -0.83 5.79 -26.84
C GLU A 24 0.15 4.60 -26.70
N HIS A 25 1.05 4.66 -25.72
CA HIS A 25 2.16 3.69 -25.61
C HIS A 25 2.08 2.79 -24.36
N ASN A 26 0.99 2.83 -23.56
CA ASN A 26 0.87 1.89 -22.45
C ASN A 26 0.52 0.47 -22.93
N GLY A 27 0.95 -0.52 -22.13
CA GLY A 27 0.79 -1.94 -22.52
C GLY A 27 -0.67 -2.43 -22.57
N LEU A 28 -1.67 -1.64 -22.16
CA LEU A 28 -3.08 -1.94 -22.29
C LEU A 28 -3.59 -1.59 -23.70
N ARG A 29 -2.94 -0.66 -24.39
CA ARG A 29 -3.36 -0.17 -25.71
C ARG A 29 -3.44 -1.29 -26.75
N ASP A 30 -2.48 -2.22 -26.68
CA ASP A 30 -2.42 -3.38 -27.58
C ASP A 30 -3.42 -4.50 -27.22
N LYS A 31 -4.06 -4.39 -26.06
CA LYS A 31 -4.93 -5.44 -25.48
C LYS A 31 -6.39 -5.05 -25.41
N LEU A 32 -6.71 -3.78 -25.48
CA LEU A 32 -8.05 -3.23 -25.31
C LEU A 32 -8.48 -2.46 -26.56
N ASP A 33 -9.80 -2.34 -26.74
CA ASP A 33 -10.38 -1.47 -27.77
C ASP A 33 -9.86 -0.03 -27.61
N PRO A 34 -9.29 0.59 -28.64
CA PRO A 34 -8.85 1.97 -28.61
C PRO A 34 -9.91 2.98 -28.14
N ASN A 35 -11.18 2.69 -28.34
CA ASN A 35 -12.30 3.54 -27.91
C ASN A 35 -12.51 3.56 -26.38
N LEU A 36 -11.85 2.70 -25.64
CA LEU A 36 -11.89 2.70 -24.16
C LEU A 36 -10.91 3.72 -23.52
N PHE A 37 -10.07 4.40 -24.31
CA PHE A 37 -9.07 5.32 -23.81
C PHE A 37 -9.57 6.77 -23.86
N TYR A 38 -9.52 7.45 -22.74
CA TYR A 38 -9.99 8.81 -22.53
C TYR A 38 -8.83 9.70 -22.03
N ALA A 39 -8.78 10.94 -22.49
CA ALA A 39 -7.86 11.94 -21.95
C ALA A 39 -8.37 12.55 -20.64
N ASP A 40 -9.70 12.60 -20.46
CA ASP A 40 -10.35 13.21 -19.31
C ASP A 40 -11.06 12.15 -18.46
N LEU A 41 -10.77 12.15 -17.16
CA LEU A 41 -11.36 11.22 -16.19
C LEU A 41 -12.88 11.43 -16.07
N GLY A 42 -13.33 12.70 -15.99
CA GLY A 42 -14.77 13.00 -15.85
C GLY A 42 -15.56 12.49 -17.04
N GLU A 43 -15.05 12.72 -18.26
CA GLU A 43 -15.66 12.20 -19.50
C GLU A 43 -15.75 10.67 -19.49
N MET A 44 -14.67 9.99 -19.07
CA MET A 44 -14.67 8.53 -18.95
C MET A 44 -15.75 8.05 -17.96
N LEU A 45 -15.79 8.65 -16.76
CA LEU A 45 -16.74 8.27 -15.73
C LEU A 45 -18.20 8.46 -16.17
N ASP A 46 -18.49 9.59 -16.84
CA ASP A 46 -19.84 9.93 -17.30
C ASP A 46 -20.31 9.08 -18.48
N LYS A 47 -19.38 8.58 -19.31
CA LYS A 47 -19.72 7.71 -20.45
C LYS A 47 -19.78 6.23 -20.09
N THR A 48 -18.96 5.78 -19.14
CA THR A 48 -18.80 4.33 -18.88
C THR A 48 -19.50 3.86 -17.62
N HIS A 49 -19.80 4.74 -16.67
CA HIS A 49 -20.42 4.44 -15.38
C HIS A 49 -19.82 3.20 -14.69
N PRO A 50 -18.49 3.18 -14.42
CA PRO A 50 -17.85 2.02 -13.80
C PRO A 50 -18.34 1.82 -12.37
N GLU A 51 -18.35 0.58 -11.87
CA GLU A 51 -18.65 0.30 -10.47
C GLU A 51 -17.50 0.72 -9.53
N ALA A 52 -16.27 0.60 -10.02
CA ALA A 52 -15.07 0.98 -9.29
C ALA A 52 -13.98 1.49 -10.23
N VAL A 53 -13.07 2.30 -9.69
CA VAL A 53 -11.86 2.78 -10.35
C VAL A 53 -10.64 2.31 -9.55
N ILE A 54 -9.62 1.79 -10.25
CA ILE A 54 -8.31 1.52 -9.70
C ILE A 54 -7.37 2.61 -10.19
N VAL A 55 -6.63 3.23 -9.26
CA VAL A 55 -5.81 4.42 -9.50
C VAL A 55 -4.33 4.05 -9.47
N TYR A 56 -3.61 4.37 -10.55
CA TYR A 56 -2.17 4.19 -10.70
C TYR A 56 -1.45 5.52 -10.96
N GLU A 57 -2.13 6.64 -10.70
CA GLU A 57 -1.55 7.98 -10.81
C GLU A 57 -0.58 8.29 -9.65
N PRO A 58 0.22 9.38 -9.73
CA PRO A 58 0.98 9.89 -8.59
C PRO A 58 0.10 10.05 -7.35
N ILE A 59 0.68 9.84 -6.17
CA ILE A 59 -0.07 9.84 -4.90
C ILE A 59 -0.83 11.16 -4.67
N TYR A 60 -0.25 12.28 -5.11
CA TYR A 60 -0.91 13.60 -5.03
C TYR A 60 -2.26 13.62 -5.76
N ASP A 61 -2.37 12.94 -6.88
CA ASP A 61 -3.57 12.93 -7.74
C ASP A 61 -4.68 11.99 -7.20
N HIS A 62 -4.41 11.16 -6.20
CA HIS A 62 -5.43 10.27 -5.60
C HIS A 62 -6.66 11.04 -5.11
N LEU A 63 -6.45 12.21 -4.46
CA LEU A 63 -7.56 13.06 -4.00
C LEU A 63 -8.46 13.49 -5.17
N ARG A 64 -7.86 13.97 -6.27
CA ARG A 64 -8.61 14.40 -7.46
C ARG A 64 -9.49 13.28 -8.02
N VAL A 65 -8.97 12.05 -8.04
CA VAL A 65 -9.76 10.91 -8.52
C VAL A 65 -10.91 10.60 -7.58
N VAL A 66 -10.69 10.62 -6.26
CA VAL A 66 -11.76 10.41 -5.28
C VAL A 66 -12.82 11.51 -5.37
N GLU A 67 -12.42 12.78 -5.57
CA GLU A 67 -13.35 13.90 -5.78
C GLU A 67 -14.20 13.75 -7.05
N ALA A 68 -13.67 13.13 -8.09
CA ALA A 68 -14.42 12.82 -9.31
C ALA A 68 -15.36 11.62 -9.15
N CYS A 69 -14.92 10.56 -8.46
CA CYS A 69 -15.65 9.30 -8.31
C CYS A 69 -16.76 9.37 -7.24
N ALA A 70 -16.46 9.96 -6.07
CA ALA A 70 -17.35 9.91 -4.92
C ALA A 70 -18.74 10.51 -5.18
N PRO A 71 -18.90 11.70 -5.83
CA PRO A 71 -20.22 12.23 -6.16
C PRO A 71 -21.06 11.35 -7.10
N ARG A 72 -20.38 10.47 -7.84
CA ARG A 72 -21.01 9.51 -8.78
C ARG A 72 -21.32 8.15 -8.13
N GLY A 73 -20.99 7.98 -6.83
CA GLY A 73 -21.18 6.70 -6.13
C GLY A 73 -20.22 5.60 -6.59
N ILE A 74 -19.11 5.96 -7.24
CA ILE A 74 -18.12 5.02 -7.79
C ILE A 74 -17.08 4.70 -6.70
N HIS A 75 -16.87 3.41 -6.44
CA HIS A 75 -15.87 2.92 -5.50
C HIS A 75 -14.46 3.17 -6.00
N VAL A 76 -13.48 3.33 -5.10
CA VAL A 76 -12.10 3.63 -5.49
C VAL A 76 -11.12 2.74 -4.75
N MET A 77 -10.15 2.18 -5.47
CA MET A 77 -8.94 1.59 -4.90
C MET A 77 -7.73 2.33 -5.45
N VAL A 78 -6.98 2.96 -4.56
CA VAL A 78 -5.74 3.67 -4.92
C VAL A 78 -4.52 2.79 -4.67
N GLU A 79 -3.43 3.01 -5.41
CA GLU A 79 -2.12 2.47 -5.06
C GLU A 79 -1.59 3.11 -3.76
N LYS A 80 -0.67 2.43 -3.14
CA LYS A 80 -0.06 2.86 -1.87
C LYS A 80 0.84 4.11 -2.03
N PRO A 81 0.92 4.91 -0.95
CA PRO A 81 0.00 5.02 0.17
C PRO A 81 -1.30 5.74 -0.21
N LEU A 82 -2.25 5.77 0.69
CA LEU A 82 -3.57 6.40 0.48
C LEU A 82 -3.47 7.84 -0.05
N ALA A 83 -2.60 8.65 0.54
CA ALA A 83 -2.47 10.07 0.23
C ALA A 83 -1.08 10.61 0.60
N VAL A 84 -0.70 11.74 0.04
CA VAL A 84 0.60 12.41 0.31
C VAL A 84 0.71 13.03 1.71
N ASN A 85 -0.43 13.34 2.36
CA ASN A 85 -0.47 13.95 3.69
C ASN A 85 -1.85 13.77 4.35
N ASN A 86 -1.96 14.18 5.63
CA ASN A 86 -3.19 14.09 6.41
C ASN A 86 -4.35 14.94 5.86
N GLU A 87 -4.07 16.07 5.23
CA GLU A 87 -5.10 16.94 4.65
C GLU A 87 -5.83 16.20 3.52
N HIS A 88 -5.07 15.67 2.54
CA HIS A 88 -5.62 14.86 1.45
C HIS A 88 -6.36 13.62 1.98
N ALA A 89 -5.74 12.86 2.89
CA ALA A 89 -6.35 11.67 3.46
C ALA A 89 -7.67 11.95 4.18
N THR A 90 -7.73 13.03 4.95
CA THR A 90 -8.95 13.46 5.66
C THR A 90 -10.05 13.87 4.69
N ARG A 91 -9.71 14.61 3.65
CA ARG A 91 -10.67 15.01 2.61
C ARG A 91 -11.22 13.81 1.85
N MET A 92 -10.35 12.88 1.44
CA MET A 92 -10.74 11.63 0.77
C MET A 92 -11.67 10.79 1.66
N ALA A 93 -11.33 10.65 2.95
CA ALA A 93 -12.15 9.92 3.91
C ALA A 93 -13.54 10.54 4.11
N SER A 94 -13.60 11.86 4.20
CA SER A 94 -14.88 12.58 4.35
C SER A 94 -15.78 12.34 3.14
N LEU A 95 -15.23 12.43 1.94
CA LEU A 95 -15.97 12.16 0.69
C LEU A 95 -16.46 10.71 0.61
N ALA A 96 -15.57 9.75 0.95
CA ALA A 96 -15.93 8.33 0.91
C ALA A 96 -17.09 8.01 1.86
N ARG A 97 -17.04 8.54 3.08
CA ARG A 97 -18.11 8.36 4.09
C ARG A 97 -19.39 9.09 3.71
N GLU A 98 -19.30 10.35 3.27
CA GLU A 98 -20.46 11.15 2.86
C GLU A 98 -21.22 10.51 1.68
N LYS A 99 -20.50 9.98 0.71
CA LYS A 99 -21.04 9.38 -0.50
C LYS A 99 -21.25 7.87 -0.41
N ASN A 100 -20.91 7.28 0.76
CA ASN A 100 -21.04 5.84 1.02
C ASN A 100 -20.35 4.97 -0.05
N ILE A 101 -19.14 5.35 -0.46
CA ILE A 101 -18.30 4.56 -1.34
C ILE A 101 -17.21 3.83 -0.56
N LEU A 102 -16.76 2.70 -1.10
CA LEU A 102 -15.51 2.07 -0.64
C LEU A 102 -14.34 2.88 -1.16
N LEU A 103 -13.40 3.17 -0.26
CA LEU A 103 -12.09 3.73 -0.57
C LEU A 103 -11.04 2.79 0.03
N LEU A 104 -10.34 2.08 -0.84
CA LEU A 104 -9.38 1.04 -0.49
C LEU A 104 -7.99 1.46 -0.95
N THR A 105 -6.95 0.95 -0.26
CA THR A 105 -5.56 1.14 -0.67
C THR A 105 -4.93 -0.22 -0.99
N ASN A 106 -4.24 -0.30 -2.12
CA ASN A 106 -3.58 -1.51 -2.58
C ASN A 106 -2.09 -1.49 -2.19
N TYR A 107 -1.64 -2.51 -1.46
CA TYR A 107 -0.23 -2.78 -1.19
C TYR A 107 0.13 -4.15 -1.76
N GLU A 108 1.33 -4.29 -2.29
CA GLU A 108 1.86 -5.60 -2.69
C GLU A 108 1.86 -6.59 -1.52
N THR A 109 2.28 -6.13 -0.34
CA THR A 109 2.40 -6.94 0.88
C THR A 109 1.06 -7.40 1.44
N THR A 110 -0.06 -6.78 1.06
CA THR A 110 -1.41 -7.24 1.43
C THR A 110 -1.66 -8.67 0.94
N TRP A 111 -1.05 -9.06 -0.18
CA TRP A 111 -1.27 -10.34 -0.85
C TRP A 111 -0.19 -11.38 -0.51
N TYR A 112 0.68 -11.11 0.48
CA TYR A 112 1.69 -12.07 0.93
C TYR A 112 1.07 -13.13 1.85
N ASN A 113 1.22 -14.40 1.49
CA ASN A 113 0.74 -15.52 2.29
C ASN A 113 1.26 -15.46 3.73
N THR A 114 2.53 -15.09 3.88
CA THR A 114 3.23 -15.02 5.16
C THR A 114 2.66 -13.96 6.10
N ASN A 115 2.16 -12.83 5.58
CA ASN A 115 1.51 -11.80 6.40
C ASN A 115 0.20 -12.34 6.98
N HIS A 116 -0.64 -12.97 6.18
CA HIS A 116 -1.89 -13.56 6.64
C HIS A 116 -1.66 -14.69 7.65
N GLU A 117 -0.67 -15.54 7.42
CA GLU A 117 -0.32 -16.60 8.38
C GLU A 117 0.25 -16.03 9.67
N ALA A 118 1.08 -14.97 9.60
CA ALA A 118 1.56 -14.28 10.79
C ALA A 118 0.40 -13.70 11.61
N PHE A 119 -0.58 -13.06 10.97
CA PHE A 119 -1.78 -12.52 11.64
C PHE A 119 -2.57 -13.65 12.31
N ARG A 120 -2.79 -14.76 11.61
CA ARG A 120 -3.50 -15.93 12.17
C ARG A 120 -2.79 -16.49 13.41
N LEU A 121 -1.47 -16.62 13.37
CA LEU A 121 -0.67 -17.12 14.51
C LEU A 121 -0.71 -16.16 15.69
N ILE A 122 -0.62 -14.84 15.44
CA ILE A 122 -0.70 -13.81 16.47
C ILE A 122 -2.09 -13.80 17.11
N ASP A 123 -3.14 -13.84 16.29
CA ASP A 123 -4.53 -13.87 16.76
C ASP A 123 -4.84 -15.13 17.57
N SER A 124 -4.12 -16.24 17.32
CA SER A 124 -4.20 -17.46 18.14
C SER A 124 -3.38 -17.40 19.44
N GLY A 125 -2.59 -16.33 19.65
CA GLY A 125 -1.70 -16.19 20.82
C GLY A 125 -0.42 -17.01 20.75
N ALA A 126 -0.02 -17.49 19.56
CA ALA A 126 1.13 -18.40 19.39
C ALA A 126 2.46 -17.84 19.91
N ILE A 127 2.68 -16.52 19.78
CA ILE A 127 3.89 -15.83 20.27
C ILE A 127 3.63 -14.97 21.52
N GLY A 128 2.42 -15.02 22.08
CA GLY A 128 2.03 -14.20 23.23
C GLY A 128 1.77 -12.74 22.87
N LYS A 129 2.06 -11.84 23.80
CA LYS A 129 1.88 -10.39 23.59
C LYS A 129 3.04 -9.84 22.78
N ILE A 130 2.74 -9.08 21.72
CA ILE A 130 3.76 -8.40 20.92
C ILE A 130 4.41 -7.30 21.74
N ASP A 131 5.73 -7.23 21.71
CA ASP A 131 6.54 -6.18 22.34
C ASP A 131 7.40 -5.42 21.33
N ARG A 132 7.71 -6.02 20.16
CA ARG A 132 8.50 -5.40 19.11
C ARG A 132 8.13 -5.88 17.71
N ILE A 133 8.15 -4.93 16.76
CA ILE A 133 8.01 -5.20 15.33
C ILE A 133 9.14 -4.46 14.61
N ASN A 134 9.88 -5.15 13.74
CA ASN A 134 10.83 -4.53 12.83
C ASN A 134 10.41 -4.84 11.39
N VAL A 135 10.30 -3.82 10.57
CA VAL A 135 9.93 -3.96 9.15
C VAL A 135 11.03 -3.37 8.28
N TYR A 136 11.37 -4.07 7.22
CA TYR A 136 12.45 -3.73 6.30
C TYR A 136 11.91 -3.77 4.87
N ASP A 137 11.80 -2.61 4.24
CA ASP A 137 11.31 -2.48 2.88
C ASP A 137 12.22 -1.57 2.07
N GLY A 138 12.75 -2.06 0.95
CA GLY A 138 13.64 -1.24 0.14
C GLY A 138 14.36 -2.02 -0.95
N HIS A 139 15.14 -1.26 -1.71
CA HIS A 139 16.03 -1.74 -2.77
C HIS A 139 17.14 -0.71 -3.04
N GLN A 140 17.85 -0.85 -4.16
CA GLN A 140 18.99 0.02 -4.53
C GLN A 140 18.58 1.46 -4.83
N GLY A 141 17.34 1.69 -5.22
CA GLY A 141 16.78 2.97 -5.64
C GLY A 141 16.12 2.89 -7.02
N PRO A 142 15.11 3.73 -7.30
CA PRO A 142 14.35 3.65 -8.54
C PRO A 142 15.18 3.89 -9.80
N PHE A 143 16.16 4.80 -9.77
CA PHE A 143 17.07 4.99 -10.91
C PHE A 143 18.00 3.80 -11.11
N GLU A 144 18.53 3.23 -10.03
CA GLU A 144 19.48 2.12 -10.08
C GLU A 144 18.85 0.81 -10.55
N ILE A 145 17.56 0.63 -10.33
CA ILE A 145 16.81 -0.52 -10.85
C ILE A 145 16.14 -0.24 -12.21
N ASN A 146 16.50 0.88 -12.84
CA ASN A 146 16.02 1.30 -14.16
C ASN A 146 14.49 1.46 -14.27
N CYS A 147 13.85 2.05 -13.27
CA CYS A 147 12.47 2.50 -13.41
C CYS A 147 12.35 3.55 -14.51
N GLY A 148 11.24 3.52 -15.26
CA GLY A 148 10.99 4.47 -16.34
C GLY A 148 10.90 5.92 -15.82
N LYS A 149 11.19 6.86 -16.73
CA LYS A 149 11.21 8.29 -16.40
C LYS A 149 9.84 8.78 -15.93
N GLU A 150 8.78 8.30 -16.54
CA GLU A 150 7.39 8.60 -16.20
C GLU A 150 7.03 8.25 -14.75
N PHE A 151 7.70 7.24 -14.18
CA PHE A 151 7.53 6.84 -12.78
C PHE A 151 8.47 7.63 -11.85
N THR A 152 9.74 7.75 -12.23
CA THR A 152 10.75 8.39 -11.38
C THR A 152 10.55 9.89 -11.24
N ASP A 153 10.00 10.57 -12.24
CA ASP A 153 9.75 12.01 -12.22
C ASP A 153 8.82 12.43 -11.07
N TRP A 154 7.76 11.65 -10.82
CA TRP A 154 6.86 11.96 -9.70
C TRP A 154 7.29 11.30 -8.38
N LEU A 155 7.89 10.10 -8.42
CA LEU A 155 8.31 9.39 -7.21
C LEU A 155 9.40 10.16 -6.44
N THR A 156 10.26 10.89 -7.16
CA THR A 156 11.34 11.71 -6.57
C THR A 156 10.96 13.18 -6.39
N ASP A 157 9.69 13.53 -6.58
CA ASP A 157 9.18 14.87 -6.33
C ASP A 157 8.47 14.92 -4.97
N PRO A 158 8.89 15.81 -4.04
CA PRO A 158 8.35 15.87 -2.69
C PRO A 158 6.87 16.28 -2.62
N VAL A 159 6.34 16.92 -3.67
CA VAL A 159 4.91 17.29 -3.73
C VAL A 159 4.08 16.11 -4.25
N LEU A 160 4.53 15.49 -5.35
CA LEU A 160 3.76 14.45 -6.04
C LEU A 160 3.76 13.11 -5.29
N ASN A 161 4.87 12.80 -4.61
CA ASN A 161 5.03 11.60 -3.79
C ASN A 161 4.79 11.86 -2.29
N GLY A 162 5.02 13.09 -1.81
CA GLY A 162 4.94 13.45 -0.39
C GLY A 162 6.26 13.30 0.37
N GLY A 163 7.30 12.73 -0.23
CA GLY A 163 8.63 12.47 0.33
C GLY A 163 9.41 11.53 -0.58
N GLY A 164 10.44 10.89 -0.06
CA GLY A 164 11.24 9.90 -0.76
C GLY A 164 10.98 8.48 -0.27
N ALA A 165 12.03 7.79 0.16
CA ALA A 165 11.97 6.43 0.70
C ALA A 165 11.06 6.32 1.93
N VAL A 166 10.93 7.37 2.73
CA VAL A 166 10.01 7.45 3.89
C VAL A 166 8.56 7.17 3.47
N ILE A 167 8.14 7.70 2.34
CA ILE A 167 6.79 7.50 1.80
C ILE A 167 6.72 6.19 1.03
N ASP A 168 7.64 5.99 0.08
CA ASP A 168 7.60 4.85 -0.85
C ASP A 168 7.68 3.51 -0.11
N PHE A 169 8.57 3.38 0.88
CA PHE A 169 8.77 2.14 1.64
C PHE A 169 8.28 2.22 3.10
N GLY A 170 8.36 3.37 3.74
CA GLY A 170 7.86 3.52 5.11
C GLY A 170 6.38 3.19 5.25
N CYS A 171 5.59 3.40 4.19
CA CYS A 171 4.16 3.11 4.18
C CYS A 171 3.84 1.62 4.37
N TYR A 172 4.67 0.71 3.88
CA TYR A 172 4.47 -0.74 4.07
C TYR A 172 4.56 -1.12 5.54
N GLY A 173 5.63 -0.66 6.21
CA GLY A 173 5.81 -0.92 7.64
C GLY A 173 4.72 -0.29 8.51
N ALA A 174 4.32 0.95 8.20
CA ALA A 174 3.23 1.62 8.89
C ALA A 174 1.89 0.88 8.71
N ASN A 175 1.61 0.35 7.51
CA ASN A 175 0.42 -0.42 7.20
C ASN A 175 0.36 -1.74 7.98
N LEU A 176 1.45 -2.53 7.97
CA LEU A 176 1.55 -3.79 8.69
C LEU A 176 1.50 -3.59 10.22
N ALA A 177 2.21 -2.58 10.72
CA ALA A 177 2.21 -2.24 12.14
C ALA A 177 0.81 -1.86 12.63
N THR A 178 0.11 -0.99 11.91
CA THR A 178 -1.26 -0.58 12.26
C THR A 178 -2.21 -1.77 12.34
N ARG A 179 -2.10 -2.73 11.38
CA ARG A 179 -2.87 -3.98 11.41
C ARG A 179 -2.53 -4.85 12.60
N LEU A 180 -1.26 -4.96 12.97
CA LEU A 180 -0.79 -5.79 14.08
C LEU A 180 -1.15 -5.20 15.44
N MET A 181 -1.07 -3.88 15.58
CA MET A 181 -1.40 -3.17 16.81
C MET A 181 -2.91 -2.95 17.00
N LYS A 182 -3.72 -3.25 15.99
CA LYS A 182 -5.20 -3.23 16.02
C LYS A 182 -5.76 -1.90 16.58
N ASP A 183 -6.36 -1.95 17.77
CA ASP A 183 -7.04 -0.82 18.40
C ASP A 183 -6.09 0.15 19.13
N GLU A 184 -4.80 -0.21 19.26
CA GLU A 184 -3.82 0.66 19.89
C GLU A 184 -3.45 1.81 18.94
N LYS A 185 -3.33 3.00 19.50
CA LYS A 185 -2.88 4.20 18.76
C LYS A 185 -1.43 4.49 19.07
N PRO A 186 -0.65 4.95 18.10
CA PRO A 186 0.69 5.45 18.35
C PRO A 186 0.69 6.55 19.43
N LEU A 187 1.64 6.46 20.36
CA LEU A 187 1.91 7.48 21.38
C LEU A 187 2.88 8.54 20.85
N SER A 188 3.89 8.10 20.11
CA SER A 188 4.89 8.97 19.50
C SER A 188 5.44 8.36 18.21
N VAL A 189 5.94 9.23 17.34
CA VAL A 189 6.71 8.88 16.14
C VAL A 189 8.01 9.67 16.18
N TYR A 190 9.12 8.98 15.96
CA TYR A 190 10.43 9.57 15.78
C TYR A 190 11.05 9.03 14.48
N ALA A 191 11.68 9.89 13.69
CA ALA A 191 12.30 9.43 12.44
C ALA A 191 13.68 10.07 12.23
N VAL A 192 14.52 9.31 11.52
CA VAL A 192 15.78 9.78 10.94
C VAL A 192 15.67 9.61 9.45
N LEU A 193 15.61 10.71 8.73
CA LEU A 193 15.59 10.75 7.27
C LEU A 193 16.97 11.17 6.77
N ARG A 194 17.49 10.48 5.78
CA ARG A 194 18.79 10.75 5.19
C ARG A 194 18.71 10.89 3.68
N GLN A 195 19.65 11.64 3.16
CA GLN A 195 19.89 11.80 1.73
C GLN A 195 21.35 11.36 1.47
N ASN A 196 21.53 10.05 1.31
CA ASN A 196 22.87 9.45 1.11
C ASN A 196 23.38 9.63 -0.32
N LYS A 197 22.44 9.80 -1.28
CA LYS A 197 22.72 9.96 -2.71
C LYS A 197 22.16 11.29 -3.24
N PRO A 198 22.60 12.45 -2.70
CA PRO A 198 22.02 13.76 -3.04
C PRO A 198 22.14 14.14 -4.51
N ASN A 199 23.09 13.55 -5.24
CA ASN A 199 23.23 13.77 -6.68
C ASN A 199 22.15 13.04 -7.51
N LEU A 200 21.59 11.95 -6.99
CA LEU A 200 20.50 11.18 -7.63
C LEU A 200 19.12 11.64 -7.14
N TYR A 201 19.01 11.88 -5.84
CA TYR A 201 17.75 12.25 -5.18
C TYR A 201 17.87 13.62 -4.49
N PRO A 202 18.02 14.72 -5.26
CA PRO A 202 18.36 16.03 -4.69
C PRO A 202 17.23 16.68 -3.87
N LYS A 203 16.00 16.19 -3.97
CA LYS A 203 14.81 16.83 -3.37
C LYS A 203 14.16 16.02 -2.25
N VAL A 204 14.51 14.76 -2.11
CA VAL A 204 13.84 13.82 -1.20
C VAL A 204 14.84 12.96 -0.44
N ASP A 205 14.41 12.35 0.64
CA ASP A 205 15.16 11.32 1.38
C ASP A 205 15.28 10.04 0.53
N ASP A 206 16.40 9.33 0.71
CA ASP A 206 16.63 8.02 0.10
C ASP A 206 16.83 6.91 1.13
N ASP A 207 16.76 7.26 2.41
CA ASP A 207 16.88 6.32 3.52
C ASP A 207 16.12 6.87 4.74
N ALA A 208 15.26 6.05 5.33
CA ALA A 208 14.42 6.41 6.46
C ALA A 208 14.41 5.32 7.53
N THR A 209 14.61 5.72 8.78
CA THR A 209 14.33 4.88 9.94
C THR A 209 13.24 5.57 10.76
N ILE A 210 12.10 4.92 10.92
CA ILE A 210 10.95 5.42 11.67
C ILE A 210 10.78 4.54 12.91
N ILE A 211 10.66 5.14 14.08
CA ILE A 211 10.31 4.47 15.33
C ILE A 211 8.93 4.95 15.75
N VAL A 212 8.02 4.00 15.90
CA VAL A 212 6.65 4.26 16.37
C VAL A 212 6.49 3.59 17.73
N GLU A 213 6.17 4.38 18.74
CA GLU A 213 5.87 3.90 20.08
C GLU A 213 4.37 3.64 20.22
N TYR A 214 4.01 2.44 20.63
CA TYR A 214 2.65 2.06 21.01
C TYR A 214 2.59 1.76 22.52
N PRO A 215 1.42 1.74 23.15
CA PRO A 215 1.29 1.39 24.56
C PRO A 215 1.89 0.04 24.92
N SER A 216 1.83 -0.95 24.02
CA SER A 216 2.30 -2.31 24.28
C SER A 216 3.59 -2.67 23.55
N ALA A 217 4.00 -1.93 22.52
CA ALA A 217 5.11 -2.34 21.65
C ALA A 217 5.86 -1.15 21.05
N THR A 218 7.09 -1.40 20.64
CA THR A 218 7.86 -0.49 19.78
C THR A 218 7.96 -1.06 18.38
N VAL A 219 7.64 -0.25 17.38
CA VAL A 219 7.78 -0.59 15.96
C VAL A 219 8.94 0.19 15.36
N GLN A 220 9.80 -0.51 14.63
CA GLN A 220 10.86 0.10 13.84
C GLN A 220 10.63 -0.22 12.37
N ILE A 221 10.55 0.82 11.55
CA ILE A 221 10.35 0.72 10.10
C ILE A 221 11.58 1.28 9.42
N MET A 222 12.18 0.51 8.54
CA MET A 222 13.33 0.93 7.73
C MET A 222 12.91 0.90 6.26
N GLY A 223 12.77 2.09 5.68
CA GLY A 223 12.47 2.28 4.26
C GLY A 223 13.70 2.82 3.53
N SER A 224 14.18 2.16 2.47
CA SER A 224 15.45 2.56 1.88
C SER A 224 15.53 2.35 0.37
N TRP A 225 16.13 3.31 -0.32
CA TRP A 225 16.63 3.23 -1.69
C TRP A 225 18.15 3.00 -1.75
N CYS A 226 18.78 2.63 -0.61
CA CYS A 226 20.23 2.52 -0.49
C CYS A 226 20.72 1.10 -0.26
N TRP A 227 19.86 0.11 -0.24
CA TRP A 227 20.26 -1.27 0.01
C TRP A 227 20.80 -1.94 -1.25
N PRO A 228 21.79 -2.86 -1.13
CA PRO A 228 22.39 -3.54 -2.28
C PRO A 228 21.48 -4.58 -2.92
N MET A 229 20.33 -4.87 -2.29
CA MET A 229 19.34 -5.86 -2.74
C MET A 229 17.93 -5.40 -2.40
N GLY A 230 16.95 -5.91 -3.12
CA GLY A 230 15.54 -5.76 -2.73
C GLY A 230 15.20 -6.63 -1.53
N ARG A 231 14.46 -6.07 -0.57
CA ARG A 231 13.88 -6.81 0.57
C ARG A 231 12.56 -6.18 0.99
N LYS A 232 11.63 -7.04 1.41
CA LYS A 232 10.37 -6.69 2.06
C LYS A 232 10.07 -7.77 3.07
N ASP A 233 10.59 -7.61 4.28
CA ASP A 233 10.50 -8.59 5.34
C ASP A 233 10.13 -7.94 6.68
N MET A 234 9.57 -8.76 7.59
CA MET A 234 9.09 -8.30 8.88
C MET A 234 9.45 -9.29 9.98
N HIS A 235 9.93 -8.78 11.11
CA HIS A 235 10.23 -9.54 12.31
C HIS A 235 9.32 -9.10 13.46
N ILE A 236 8.55 -10.02 14.01
CA ILE A 236 7.60 -9.78 15.09
C ILE A 236 8.03 -10.58 16.30
N TYR A 237 8.23 -9.90 17.42
CA TYR A 237 8.63 -10.48 18.69
C TYR A 237 7.50 -10.36 19.70
N GLY A 238 7.23 -11.44 20.40
CA GLY A 238 6.32 -11.51 21.51
C GLY A 238 6.95 -12.19 22.72
N ASP A 239 6.31 -12.12 23.86
CA ASP A 239 6.81 -12.65 25.13
C ASP A 239 6.93 -14.19 25.20
N LYS A 240 6.39 -14.92 24.18
CA LYS A 240 6.45 -16.39 24.08
C LYS A 240 7.12 -16.91 22.81
N GLY A 241 7.54 -16.02 21.91
CA GLY A 241 8.16 -16.41 20.65
C GLY A 241 8.32 -15.29 19.66
N TYR A 242 8.69 -15.64 18.43
CA TYR A 242 8.80 -14.70 17.33
C TYR A 242 8.34 -15.27 16.00
N ILE A 243 8.02 -14.39 15.08
CA ILE A 243 7.72 -14.71 13.69
C ILE A 243 8.58 -13.82 12.81
N TYR A 244 9.34 -14.43 11.88
CA TYR A 244 10.05 -13.74 10.82
C TYR A 244 9.36 -14.07 9.49
N GLN A 245 8.80 -13.06 8.88
CA GLN A 245 8.26 -13.11 7.54
C GLN A 245 9.43 -12.78 6.60
N ASP A 246 10.11 -13.80 6.06
CA ASP A 246 11.35 -13.65 5.28
C ASP A 246 11.08 -13.32 3.80
N THR A 247 10.02 -13.89 3.23
CA THR A 247 9.59 -13.68 1.85
C THR A 247 8.05 -13.70 1.76
N PRO A 248 7.44 -13.44 0.61
CA PRO A 248 5.97 -13.57 0.46
C PRO A 248 5.42 -14.95 0.79
N LYS A 249 6.28 -15.99 0.85
CA LYS A 249 5.86 -17.40 1.03
C LYS A 249 6.55 -18.11 2.18
N GLU A 250 7.76 -17.71 2.56
CA GLU A 250 8.60 -18.39 3.53
C GLU A 250 8.69 -17.59 4.82
N MET A 251 8.59 -18.29 5.94
CA MET A 251 8.64 -17.69 7.27
C MET A 251 9.34 -18.61 8.27
N ARG A 252 9.89 -18.00 9.32
CA ARG A 252 10.45 -18.69 10.49
C ARG A 252 9.63 -18.36 11.71
N ILE A 253 9.33 -19.38 12.51
CA ILE A 253 8.48 -19.28 13.68
C ILE A 253 9.19 -19.94 14.85
N TYR A 254 9.39 -19.20 15.93
CA TYR A 254 9.91 -19.72 17.19
C TYR A 254 8.80 -19.75 18.22
N THR A 255 8.45 -20.94 18.67
CA THR A 255 7.48 -21.17 19.73
C THR A 255 7.89 -22.41 20.53
N ASN A 256 7.58 -22.43 21.85
CA ASN A 256 7.86 -23.58 22.71
C ASN A 256 9.34 -24.05 22.70
N GLY A 257 10.27 -23.09 22.62
CA GLY A 257 11.71 -23.38 22.67
C GLY A 257 12.30 -23.90 21.36
N LYS A 258 11.55 -23.89 20.23
CA LYS A 258 12.02 -24.39 18.94
C LYS A 258 11.69 -23.42 17.81
N GLU A 259 12.66 -23.22 16.92
CA GLU A 259 12.43 -22.57 15.63
C GLU A 259 12.04 -23.62 14.58
N ARG A 260 11.13 -23.24 13.69
CA ARG A 260 10.77 -24.00 12.50
C ARG A 260 10.67 -23.06 11.30
N GLN A 261 11.03 -23.56 10.13
CA GLN A 261 10.75 -22.91 8.86
C GLN A 261 9.45 -23.44 8.29
N GLU A 262 8.66 -22.57 7.73
CA GLU A 262 7.38 -22.91 7.11
C GLU A 262 7.22 -22.19 5.78
N ILE A 263 6.53 -22.85 4.85
CA ILE A 263 5.93 -22.20 3.69
C ILE A 263 4.49 -21.88 4.07
N ALA A 264 4.15 -20.59 4.11
CA ALA A 264 2.82 -20.16 4.49
C ALA A 264 1.77 -20.72 3.50
N PRO A 265 0.58 -21.13 3.99
CA PRO A 265 -0.48 -21.61 3.13
C PRO A 265 -0.87 -20.58 2.07
N SER A 266 -1.09 -21.03 0.84
CA SER A 266 -1.53 -20.15 -0.25
C SER A 266 -2.88 -19.55 0.07
N LEU A 267 -3.01 -18.24 -0.15
CA LEU A 267 -4.28 -17.55 -0.03
C LEU A 267 -5.22 -17.96 -1.18
N ASN A 268 -6.49 -18.09 -0.83
CA ASN A 268 -7.56 -18.28 -1.80
C ASN A 268 -8.19 -16.94 -2.17
N ALA A 269 -8.88 -16.90 -3.31
CA ALA A 269 -9.73 -15.77 -3.63
C ALA A 269 -10.78 -15.55 -2.51
N PRO A 270 -11.10 -14.30 -2.17
CA PRO A 270 -10.64 -13.08 -2.81
C PRO A 270 -9.32 -12.49 -2.25
N TYR A 271 -8.68 -13.15 -1.27
CA TYR A 271 -7.56 -12.60 -0.50
C TYR A 271 -6.18 -12.79 -1.15
N ASN A 272 -6.12 -13.35 -2.34
CA ASN A 272 -4.87 -13.61 -3.08
C ASN A 272 -4.57 -12.60 -4.19
N ASP A 273 -5.44 -11.61 -4.41
CA ASP A 273 -5.29 -10.64 -5.49
C ASP A 273 -6.19 -9.42 -5.29
N SER A 274 -5.66 -8.22 -5.57
CA SER A 274 -6.36 -6.95 -5.39
C SER A 274 -7.66 -6.81 -6.19
N PHE A 275 -7.72 -7.40 -7.39
CA PHE A 275 -8.93 -7.34 -8.24
C PHE A 275 -10.04 -8.24 -7.70
N TYR A 276 -9.71 -9.46 -7.26
CA TYR A 276 -10.67 -10.34 -6.60
C TYR A 276 -11.20 -9.70 -5.31
N PHE A 277 -10.30 -9.09 -4.52
CA PHE A 277 -10.67 -8.42 -3.29
C PHE A 277 -11.59 -7.22 -3.54
N LEU A 278 -11.21 -6.33 -4.47
CA LEU A 278 -12.03 -5.17 -4.84
C LEU A 278 -13.41 -5.61 -5.33
N LYS A 279 -13.47 -6.58 -6.24
CA LYS A 279 -14.75 -7.13 -6.71
C LYS A 279 -15.61 -7.64 -5.56
N ALA A 280 -15.05 -8.49 -4.70
CA ALA A 280 -15.79 -9.09 -3.59
C ALA A 280 -16.29 -8.02 -2.59
N ALA A 281 -15.47 -7.01 -2.29
CA ALA A 281 -15.85 -5.89 -1.43
C ALA A 281 -16.96 -5.04 -2.04
N VAL A 282 -16.84 -4.66 -3.32
CA VAL A 282 -17.84 -3.88 -4.06
C VAL A 282 -19.17 -4.64 -4.13
N ARG A 283 -19.13 -5.94 -4.35
CA ARG A 283 -20.31 -6.82 -4.41
C ARG A 283 -20.84 -7.23 -3.04
N LYS A 284 -20.20 -6.79 -1.95
CA LYS A 284 -20.55 -7.14 -0.57
C LYS A 284 -20.53 -8.65 -0.31
N GLU A 285 -19.64 -9.35 -1.03
CA GLU A 285 -19.35 -10.77 -0.82
C GLU A 285 -18.44 -10.98 0.39
N ILE A 286 -17.68 -9.93 0.77
CA ILE A 286 -16.85 -9.85 1.97
C ILE A 286 -17.07 -8.52 2.68
N ASP A 287 -16.85 -8.50 3.98
CA ASP A 287 -16.69 -7.29 4.76
C ASP A 287 -15.21 -6.89 4.77
N VAL A 288 -14.95 -5.58 4.77
CA VAL A 288 -13.60 -5.00 4.93
C VAL A 288 -13.55 -4.36 6.32
N PRO A 289 -13.05 -5.07 7.35
CA PRO A 289 -13.00 -4.53 8.69
C PRO A 289 -12.02 -3.35 8.79
N PRO A 290 -12.17 -2.44 9.76
CA PRO A 290 -11.27 -1.29 9.95
C PRO A 290 -9.79 -1.66 10.09
N THR A 291 -9.49 -2.88 10.52
CA THR A 291 -8.13 -3.41 10.67
C THR A 291 -7.60 -4.11 9.41
N ASP A 292 -8.37 -4.21 8.34
CA ASP A 292 -7.86 -4.77 7.09
C ASP A 292 -6.76 -3.88 6.49
N LEU A 293 -5.74 -4.49 5.91
CA LEU A 293 -4.60 -3.77 5.31
C LEU A 293 -5.02 -2.77 4.23
N SER A 294 -6.10 -3.08 3.50
CA SER A 294 -6.65 -2.22 2.45
C SER A 294 -7.68 -1.22 2.96
N SER A 295 -8.16 -1.32 4.21
CA SER A 295 -9.23 -0.48 4.75
C SER A 295 -8.85 1.00 4.82
N LEU A 296 -9.84 1.86 4.72
CA LEU A 296 -9.68 3.31 4.87
C LEU A 296 -9.11 3.65 6.25
N GLU A 297 -9.61 3.03 7.31
CA GLU A 297 -9.24 3.30 8.70
C GLU A 297 -7.78 2.95 8.97
N ASN A 298 -7.32 1.78 8.53
CA ASN A 298 -5.91 1.38 8.63
C ASN A 298 -5.02 2.39 7.90
N ASN A 299 -5.39 2.80 6.70
CA ASN A 299 -4.62 3.69 5.85
C ASN A 299 -4.65 5.17 6.28
N LEU A 300 -5.68 5.61 6.97
CA LEU A 300 -5.67 6.92 7.64
C LEU A 300 -4.60 6.97 8.74
N MET A 301 -4.40 5.88 9.48
CA MET A 301 -3.34 5.80 10.50
C MET A 301 -1.95 5.74 9.84
N VAL A 302 -1.81 5.02 8.73
CA VAL A 302 -0.57 5.01 7.93
C VAL A 302 -0.14 6.43 7.56
N VAL A 303 -1.05 7.21 6.96
CA VAL A 303 -0.73 8.60 6.56
C VAL A 303 -0.35 9.45 7.76
N ARG A 304 -1.02 9.29 8.93
CA ARG A 304 -0.66 10.01 10.15
C ARG A 304 0.74 9.68 10.65
N ILE A 305 1.13 8.40 10.60
CA ILE A 305 2.48 7.98 10.99
C ILE A 305 3.52 8.59 10.06
N LEU A 306 3.29 8.55 8.74
CA LEU A 306 4.22 9.09 7.75
C LEU A 306 4.32 10.63 7.84
N ASP A 307 3.20 11.32 8.00
CA ASP A 307 3.18 12.78 8.19
C ASP A 307 3.98 13.18 9.44
N ALA A 308 3.80 12.45 10.55
CA ALA A 308 4.56 12.69 11.78
C ALA A 308 6.06 12.36 11.62
N ALA A 309 6.42 11.40 10.77
CA ALA A 309 7.82 11.04 10.51
C ALA A 309 8.55 12.09 9.67
N ILE A 310 7.83 12.87 8.86
CA ILE A 310 8.39 13.92 8.00
C ILE A 310 8.56 15.25 8.75
N GLN A 311 7.71 15.53 9.75
CA GLN A 311 7.77 16.74 10.58
C GLN A 311 8.94 16.74 11.56
#